data_9dfb36775bc460ec3980d4a2f162387b
#
_entry.id   9dfb36775bc460ec3980d4a2f162387b
#
_cell.length_a   1.000
_cell.length_b   1.000
_cell.length_c   1.000
_cell.angle_alpha   90.00
_cell.angle_beta   90.00
_cell.angle_gamma   90.00
#
_symmetry.space_group_name_H-M   'P 1'
#
loop_
_entity.id
_entity.type
_entity.pdbx_description
1 polymer ?
#
loop_
_entity_poly.entity_id
_entity_poly.type
_entity_poly.pdbx_seq_one_letter_code
_entity_poly.pdbx_strand_id
1 'polypeptide(L)'
;MQFFPSLNHRLLTIILGKAELELKVVSFFTDYLVKRKTNYTWNKLSSLNFEANVGVGQESALSPILSALYLSPFLYILEKHLKNLKIPVSFISFVDDSLIISQNKSIVILNSQLFCSYNILSKLLDSFGLIIEHSKTDIFHFNRSHGIFNPLPLDLSAIGGPILRPKDSWKYLDFIFD
;
A
#
# COMPACT_ATOMS: atom_id res chain seq x y z
N MET A 1 -10.81 -3.22 1.01
CA MET A 1 -11.15 -1.79 0.74
C MET A 1 -10.32 -1.36 -0.44
N GLN A 2 -10.87 -0.65 -1.39
CA GLN A 2 -10.09 -0.21 -2.55
C GLN A 2 -9.25 1.02 -2.16
N PHE A 3 -7.99 1.06 -2.60
CA PHE A 3 -7.02 2.11 -2.24
C PHE A 3 -7.50 3.52 -2.61
N PHE A 4 -7.84 3.74 -3.88
CA PHE A 4 -8.28 5.06 -4.36
C PHE A 4 -9.48 5.65 -3.60
N PRO A 5 -10.52 4.88 -3.26
CA PRO A 5 -11.62 5.39 -2.44
C PRO A 5 -11.26 5.72 -0.99
N SER A 6 -10.09 5.28 -0.50
CA SER A 6 -9.68 5.49 0.91
C SER A 6 -8.85 6.75 1.14
N LEU A 7 -8.37 7.41 0.08
CA LEU A 7 -7.48 8.57 0.21
C LEU A 7 -8.17 9.73 0.92
N ASN A 8 -7.65 10.13 2.06
CA ASN A 8 -8.20 11.23 2.86
C ASN A 8 -7.85 12.59 2.23
N HIS A 9 -8.86 13.35 1.81
CA HIS A 9 -8.67 14.64 1.13
C HIS A 9 -7.94 15.66 2.01
N ARG A 10 -8.26 15.72 3.30
CA ARG A 10 -7.60 16.66 4.23
C ARG A 10 -6.10 16.36 4.34
N LEU A 11 -5.74 15.08 4.50
CA LEU A 11 -4.35 14.68 4.57
C LEU A 11 -3.64 14.95 3.24
N LEU A 12 -4.27 14.61 2.13
CA LEU A 12 -3.73 14.88 0.79
C LEU A 12 -3.48 16.37 0.55
N THR A 13 -4.40 17.25 0.96
CA THR A 13 -4.22 18.72 0.86
C THR A 13 -3.02 19.19 1.70
N ILE A 14 -2.82 18.63 2.91
CA ILE A 14 -1.65 18.94 3.75
C ILE A 14 -0.36 18.50 3.06
N ILE A 15 -0.35 17.30 2.48
CA ILE A 15 0.80 16.76 1.74
C ILE A 15 1.12 17.64 0.53
N LEU A 16 0.12 18.00 -0.25
CA LEU A 16 0.27 18.90 -1.41
C LEU A 16 0.87 20.25 -1.01
N GLY A 17 0.42 20.83 0.10
CA GLY A 17 0.93 22.10 0.60
C GLY A 17 2.39 22.04 1.08
N LYS A 18 2.92 20.83 1.36
CA LYS A 18 4.31 20.61 1.79
C LYS A 18 5.22 20.08 0.67
N ALA A 19 4.67 19.77 -0.49
CA ALA A 19 5.36 19.04 -1.56
C ALA A 19 6.17 19.95 -2.50
N GLU A 20 6.60 21.14 -2.10
CA GLU A 20 7.41 22.07 -2.92
C GLU A 20 6.92 22.24 -4.38
N LEU A 21 5.62 22.07 -4.60
CA LEU A 21 4.98 22.23 -5.90
C LEU A 21 4.66 23.71 -6.13
N GLU A 22 4.56 24.10 -7.41
CA GLU A 22 4.07 25.43 -7.76
C GLU A 22 2.66 25.68 -7.18
N LEU A 23 2.41 26.88 -6.67
CA LEU A 23 1.13 27.25 -6.06
C LEU A 23 -0.08 27.00 -6.97
N LYS A 24 0.08 27.16 -8.28
CA LYS A 24 -0.97 26.89 -9.28
C LYS A 24 -1.34 25.41 -9.31
N VAL A 25 -0.36 24.52 -9.18
CA VAL A 25 -0.55 23.07 -9.15
C VAL A 25 -1.23 22.66 -7.86
N VAL A 26 -0.79 23.20 -6.72
CA VAL A 26 -1.42 22.95 -5.42
C VAL A 26 -2.88 23.40 -5.41
N SER A 27 -3.15 24.62 -5.92
CA SER A 27 -4.52 25.14 -6.05
C SER A 27 -5.38 24.25 -6.92
N PHE A 28 -4.89 23.84 -8.09
CA PHE A 28 -5.61 22.95 -9.00
C PHE A 28 -6.01 21.63 -8.32
N PHE A 29 -5.08 20.96 -7.65
CA PHE A 29 -5.40 19.71 -6.95
C PHE A 29 -6.34 19.94 -5.76
N THR A 30 -6.17 21.04 -5.03
CA THR A 30 -7.05 21.38 -3.91
C THR A 30 -8.47 21.63 -4.41
N ASP A 31 -8.64 22.39 -5.49
CA ASP A 31 -9.94 22.66 -6.11
C ASP A 31 -10.57 21.37 -6.66
N TYR A 32 -9.76 20.49 -7.24
CA TYR A 32 -10.21 19.16 -7.69
C TYR A 32 -10.78 18.30 -6.55
N LEU A 33 -10.20 18.40 -5.36
CA LEU A 33 -10.62 17.62 -4.18
C LEU A 33 -11.77 18.25 -3.40
N VAL A 34 -11.85 19.60 -3.40
CA VAL A 34 -12.86 20.34 -2.63
C VAL A 34 -14.23 20.19 -3.29
N LYS A 35 -15.24 20.01 -2.44
CA LYS A 35 -16.66 19.95 -2.86
C LYS A 35 -16.98 18.89 -3.92
N ARG A 36 -16.22 17.79 -3.91
CA ARG A 36 -16.58 16.66 -4.76
C ARG A 36 -17.94 16.13 -4.35
N LYS A 37 -18.81 15.98 -5.34
CA LYS A 37 -20.12 15.39 -5.17
C LYS A 37 -20.16 14.04 -5.83
N THR A 38 -20.78 13.10 -5.19
CA THR A 38 -21.07 11.80 -5.75
C THR A 38 -22.53 11.45 -5.57
N ASN A 39 -23.02 10.55 -6.40
CA ASN A 39 -24.34 9.98 -6.27
C ASN A 39 -24.28 8.47 -6.56
N TYR A 40 -25.26 7.75 -6.10
CA TYR A 40 -25.46 6.35 -6.47
C TYR A 40 -26.58 6.26 -7.51
N THR A 41 -26.34 5.48 -8.55
CA THR A 41 -27.34 5.17 -9.56
C THR A 41 -27.66 3.69 -9.51
N TRP A 42 -28.94 3.35 -9.35
CA TRP A 42 -29.43 1.99 -9.34
C TRP A 42 -30.72 1.91 -10.17
N ASN A 43 -30.76 1.04 -11.18
CA ASN A 43 -31.95 0.86 -12.03
C ASN A 43 -32.56 2.17 -12.55
N LYS A 44 -31.75 3.09 -13.05
CA LYS A 44 -32.14 4.43 -13.53
C LYS A 44 -32.62 5.40 -12.45
N LEU A 45 -32.60 5.03 -11.18
CA LEU A 45 -32.82 5.93 -10.05
C LEU A 45 -31.47 6.42 -9.56
N SER A 46 -31.36 7.74 -9.38
CA SER A 46 -30.16 8.36 -8.80
C SER A 46 -30.48 8.90 -7.41
N SER A 47 -29.54 8.69 -6.47
CA SER A 47 -29.62 9.35 -5.16
C SER A 47 -29.42 10.87 -5.31
N LEU A 48 -29.72 11.62 -4.25
CA LEU A 48 -29.25 13.00 -4.11
C LEU A 48 -27.71 13.02 -4.09
N ASN A 49 -27.14 14.09 -4.60
CA ASN A 49 -25.69 14.31 -4.51
C ASN A 49 -25.29 14.51 -3.05
N PHE A 50 -24.21 13.88 -2.63
CA PHE A 50 -23.59 14.10 -1.33
C PHE A 50 -22.11 14.43 -1.50
N GLU A 51 -21.55 15.16 -0.55
CA GLU A 51 -20.13 15.53 -0.59
C GLU A 51 -19.25 14.33 -0.24
N ALA A 52 -18.19 14.10 -1.04
CA ALA A 52 -17.20 13.06 -0.81
C ALA A 52 -15.90 13.72 -0.30
N ASN A 53 -15.60 13.48 0.98
CA ASN A 53 -14.39 13.99 1.65
C ASN A 53 -13.22 12.98 1.62
N VAL A 54 -13.42 11.85 0.96
CA VAL A 54 -12.44 10.77 0.79
C VAL A 54 -12.51 10.23 -0.63
N GLY A 55 -11.39 9.68 -1.05
CA GLY A 55 -11.27 8.97 -2.32
C GLY A 55 -11.00 9.87 -3.52
N VAL A 56 -10.39 9.27 -4.52
CA VAL A 56 -10.18 9.82 -5.86
C VAL A 56 -10.79 8.87 -6.89
N GLY A 57 -11.17 9.39 -8.07
CA GLY A 57 -11.81 8.58 -9.10
C GLY A 57 -10.87 7.49 -9.61
N GLN A 58 -11.30 6.23 -9.66
CA GLN A 58 -10.45 5.11 -10.11
C GLN A 58 -9.95 5.25 -11.55
N GLU A 59 -10.76 5.80 -12.44
CA GLU A 59 -10.43 5.98 -13.86
C GLU A 59 -9.94 7.39 -14.21
N SER A 60 -9.67 8.22 -13.20
CA SER A 60 -9.14 9.56 -13.42
C SER A 60 -7.63 9.52 -13.71
N ALA A 61 -7.18 10.21 -14.75
CA ALA A 61 -5.76 10.36 -15.07
C ALA A 61 -4.95 11.02 -13.93
N LEU A 62 -5.61 11.74 -13.01
CA LEU A 62 -4.98 12.38 -11.85
C LEU A 62 -4.78 11.42 -10.68
N SER A 63 -5.52 10.32 -10.63
CA SER A 63 -5.50 9.41 -9.46
C SER A 63 -4.16 8.74 -9.22
N PRO A 64 -3.41 8.25 -10.21
CA PRO A 64 -2.06 7.74 -10.00
C PRO A 64 -1.10 8.80 -9.43
N ILE A 65 -1.20 10.04 -9.89
CA ILE A 65 -0.36 11.15 -9.42
C ILE A 65 -0.70 11.49 -7.97
N LEU A 66 -1.99 11.65 -7.64
CA LEU A 66 -2.44 11.93 -6.28
C LEU A 66 -2.09 10.80 -5.33
N SER A 67 -2.15 9.56 -5.79
CA SER A 67 -1.76 8.37 -5.02
C SER A 67 -0.26 8.36 -4.71
N ALA A 68 0.57 8.65 -5.70
CA ALA A 68 2.03 8.73 -5.53
C ALA A 68 2.39 9.85 -4.53
N LEU A 69 1.77 11.02 -4.64
CA LEU A 69 1.96 12.13 -3.70
C LEU A 69 1.49 11.75 -2.29
N TYR A 70 0.35 11.06 -2.16
CA TYR A 70 -0.17 10.61 -0.87
C TYR A 70 0.76 9.61 -0.18
N LEU A 71 1.32 8.67 -0.94
CA LEU A 71 2.21 7.63 -0.41
C LEU A 71 3.65 8.11 -0.19
N SER A 72 4.09 9.18 -0.85
CA SER A 72 5.48 9.65 -0.77
C SER A 72 5.98 9.86 0.67
N PRO A 73 5.29 10.62 1.56
CA PRO A 73 5.73 10.78 2.94
C PRO A 73 5.67 9.47 3.74
N PHE A 74 4.70 8.61 3.43
CA PHE A 74 4.59 7.29 4.03
C PHE A 74 5.81 6.42 3.69
N LEU A 75 6.20 6.35 2.42
CA LEU A 75 7.37 5.59 1.97
C LEU A 75 8.66 6.10 2.60
N TYR A 76 8.82 7.42 2.70
CA TYR A 76 9.97 8.03 3.36
C TYR A 76 10.06 7.64 4.85
N ILE A 77 8.93 7.68 5.57
CA ILE A 77 8.87 7.32 6.99
C ILE A 77 9.16 5.82 7.16
N LEU A 78 8.58 4.97 6.32
CA LEU A 78 8.81 3.52 6.33
C LEU A 78 10.29 3.20 6.14
N GLU A 79 10.91 3.76 5.11
CA GLU A 79 12.34 3.55 4.81
C GLU A 79 13.22 3.97 5.99
N LYS A 80 12.94 5.14 6.58
CA LYS A 80 13.65 5.63 7.74
C LYS A 80 13.52 4.70 8.96
N HIS A 81 12.32 4.18 9.23
CA HIS A 81 12.11 3.22 10.32
C HIS A 81 12.87 1.91 10.10
N LEU A 82 12.79 1.35 8.91
CA LEU A 82 13.50 0.11 8.56
C LEU A 82 15.02 0.27 8.68
N LYS A 83 15.56 1.38 8.21
CA LYS A 83 17.00 1.72 8.36
C LYS A 83 17.41 1.86 9.83
N ASN A 84 16.63 2.58 10.63
CA ASN A 84 16.93 2.79 12.06
C ASN A 84 16.94 1.46 12.83
N LEU A 85 16.06 0.54 12.50
CA LEU A 85 15.99 -0.79 13.11
C LEU A 85 16.97 -1.78 12.48
N LYS A 86 17.76 -1.36 11.48
CA LYS A 86 18.71 -2.20 10.75
C LYS A 86 18.06 -3.48 10.18
N ILE A 87 16.81 -3.38 9.74
CA ILE A 87 16.11 -4.48 9.09
C ILE A 87 16.49 -4.46 7.60
N PRO A 88 17.21 -5.48 7.09
CA PRO A 88 17.70 -5.49 5.72
C PRO A 88 16.60 -5.97 4.76
N VAL A 89 15.64 -5.09 4.50
CA VAL A 89 14.56 -5.33 3.54
C VAL A 89 14.50 -4.19 2.52
N SER A 90 14.03 -4.51 1.33
CA SER A 90 13.67 -3.54 0.30
C SER A 90 12.16 -3.46 0.19
N PHE A 91 11.66 -2.26 -0.04
CA PHE A 91 10.25 -2.00 -0.25
C PHE A 91 10.05 -1.39 -1.65
N ILE A 92 9.13 -1.96 -2.41
CA ILE A 92 8.74 -1.47 -3.73
C ILE A 92 7.22 -1.26 -3.69
N SER A 93 6.76 -0.13 -4.21
CA SER A 93 5.34 0.16 -4.34
C SER A 93 5.03 0.61 -5.76
N PHE A 94 3.96 0.09 -6.32
CA PHE A 94 3.38 0.52 -7.57
C PHE A 94 1.89 0.77 -7.35
N VAL A 95 1.54 2.04 -7.21
CA VAL A 95 0.19 2.52 -6.86
C VAL A 95 -0.28 1.89 -5.55
N ASP A 96 -1.20 0.91 -5.59
CA ASP A 96 -1.76 0.17 -4.46
C ASP A 96 -1.07 -1.19 -4.20
N ASP A 97 -0.33 -1.69 -5.17
CA ASP A 97 0.45 -2.91 -4.99
C ASP A 97 1.80 -2.63 -4.33
N SER A 98 2.12 -3.41 -3.31
CA SER A 98 3.36 -3.24 -2.55
C SER A 98 4.08 -4.56 -2.35
N LEU A 99 5.40 -4.51 -2.41
CA LEU A 99 6.27 -5.66 -2.29
C LEU A 99 7.33 -5.42 -1.22
N ILE A 100 7.45 -6.35 -0.28
CA ILE A 100 8.53 -6.39 0.71
C ILE A 100 9.48 -7.50 0.31
N ILE A 101 10.74 -7.18 0.08
CA ILE A 101 11.78 -8.13 -0.30
C ILE A 101 12.77 -8.24 0.85
N SER A 102 12.99 -9.46 1.33
CA SER A 102 14.03 -9.77 2.31
C SER A 102 14.95 -10.85 1.77
N GLN A 103 16.24 -10.78 2.12
CA GLN A 103 17.25 -11.74 1.73
C GLN A 103 18.04 -12.20 2.95
N ASN A 104 18.03 -13.52 3.22
CA ASN A 104 18.84 -14.11 4.29
C ASN A 104 19.13 -15.58 3.97
N LYS A 105 20.22 -16.13 4.54
CA LYS A 105 20.54 -17.57 4.47
C LYS A 105 19.65 -18.41 5.39
N SER A 106 19.13 -17.81 6.46
CA SER A 106 18.27 -18.48 7.44
C SER A 106 16.81 -18.09 7.20
N ILE A 107 15.96 -19.07 6.97
CA ILE A 107 14.51 -18.87 6.78
C ILE A 107 13.85 -18.27 8.04
N VAL A 108 14.33 -18.64 9.23
CA VAL A 108 13.82 -18.12 10.50
C VAL A 108 14.09 -16.63 10.62
N ILE A 109 15.33 -16.19 10.28
CA ILE A 109 15.68 -14.76 10.28
C ILE A 109 14.88 -14.01 9.22
N LEU A 110 14.74 -14.60 8.02
CA LEU A 110 13.96 -14.02 6.93
C LEU A 110 12.51 -13.79 7.33
N ASN A 111 11.85 -14.79 7.93
CA ASN A 111 10.47 -14.65 8.41
C ASN A 111 10.35 -13.60 9.52
N SER A 112 11.33 -13.53 10.44
CA SER A 112 11.36 -12.48 11.46
C SER A 112 11.48 -11.08 10.86
N GLN A 113 12.33 -10.90 9.84
CA GLN A 113 12.49 -9.64 9.13
C GLN A 113 11.21 -9.22 8.39
N LEU A 114 10.58 -10.17 7.70
CA LEU A 114 9.30 -9.95 7.02
C LEU A 114 8.18 -9.59 8.00
N PHE A 115 8.09 -10.32 9.12
CA PHE A 115 7.11 -10.02 10.18
C PHE A 115 7.28 -8.61 10.74
N CYS A 116 8.51 -8.24 11.13
CA CYS A 116 8.79 -6.91 11.66
C CYS A 116 8.46 -5.81 10.64
N SER A 117 8.85 -6.00 9.38
CA SER A 117 8.59 -5.05 8.31
C SER A 117 7.11 -4.89 8.03
N TYR A 118 6.37 -6.01 7.98
CA TYR A 118 4.93 -6.00 7.78
C TYR A 118 4.18 -5.32 8.94
N ASN A 119 4.59 -5.55 10.18
CA ASN A 119 4.02 -4.88 11.36
C ASN A 119 4.22 -3.36 11.31
N ILE A 120 5.42 -2.91 10.92
CA ILE A 120 5.69 -1.46 10.75
C ILE A 120 4.83 -0.89 9.62
N LEU A 121 4.79 -1.58 8.48
CA LEU A 121 3.97 -1.21 7.34
C LEU A 121 2.50 -1.09 7.71
N SER A 122 1.93 -2.10 8.39
CA SER A 122 0.53 -2.12 8.80
C SER A 122 0.18 -0.92 9.69
N LYS A 123 0.98 -0.65 10.72
CA LYS A 123 0.78 0.47 11.64
C LYS A 123 0.88 1.83 10.96
N LEU A 124 1.83 1.97 10.03
CA LEU A 124 1.97 3.20 9.26
C LEU A 124 0.79 3.41 8.33
N LEU A 125 0.36 2.39 7.59
CA LEU A 125 -0.81 2.48 6.71
C LEU A 125 -2.06 2.89 7.50
N ASP A 126 -2.29 2.27 8.66
CA ASP A 126 -3.41 2.61 9.53
C ASP A 126 -3.36 4.09 9.95
N SER A 127 -2.19 4.63 10.28
CA SER A 127 -2.03 6.05 10.62
C SER A 127 -2.33 7.01 9.45
N PHE A 128 -2.26 6.51 8.20
CA PHE A 128 -2.65 7.24 6.99
C PHE A 128 -4.11 6.95 6.58
N GLY A 129 -4.85 6.18 7.37
CA GLY A 129 -6.22 5.76 7.06
C GLY A 129 -6.32 4.72 5.96
N LEU A 130 -5.24 3.99 5.70
CA LEU A 130 -5.16 2.92 4.70
C LEU A 130 -5.17 1.56 5.39
N ILE A 131 -5.86 0.60 4.80
CA ILE A 131 -6.02 -0.76 5.36
C ILE A 131 -5.46 -1.77 4.38
N ILE A 132 -4.64 -2.71 4.90
CA ILE A 132 -4.13 -3.82 4.10
C ILE A 132 -5.26 -4.81 3.82
N GLU A 133 -5.41 -5.21 2.56
CA GLU A 133 -6.29 -6.29 2.14
C GLU A 133 -5.59 -7.64 2.36
N HIS A 134 -5.75 -8.21 3.53
CA HIS A 134 -5.05 -9.45 3.92
C HIS A 134 -5.36 -10.64 3.00
N SER A 135 -6.56 -10.69 2.42
CA SER A 135 -6.95 -11.76 1.48
C SER A 135 -6.15 -11.76 0.18
N LYS A 136 -5.50 -10.62 -0.14
CA LYS A 136 -4.63 -10.45 -1.32
C LYS A 136 -3.15 -10.46 -0.98
N THR A 137 -2.80 -10.63 0.31
CA THR A 137 -1.41 -10.67 0.74
C THR A 137 -0.86 -12.07 0.59
N ASP A 138 0.21 -12.20 -0.15
CA ASP A 138 0.86 -13.47 -0.44
C ASP A 138 2.32 -13.46 -0.01
N ILE A 139 2.90 -14.64 0.20
CA ILE A 139 4.33 -14.83 0.40
C ILE A 139 4.87 -15.80 -0.66
N PHE A 140 6.05 -15.46 -1.19
CA PHE A 140 6.76 -16.28 -2.15
C PHE A 140 8.24 -16.35 -1.78
N HIS A 141 8.87 -17.52 -1.94
CA HIS A 141 10.27 -17.74 -1.65
C HIS A 141 11.06 -18.07 -2.90
N PHE A 142 12.06 -17.26 -3.20
CA PHE A 142 13.06 -17.58 -4.21
C PHE A 142 14.16 -18.44 -3.57
N ASN A 143 14.33 -19.66 -4.05
CA ASN A 143 15.40 -20.53 -3.62
C ASN A 143 16.37 -20.83 -4.77
N ARG A 144 17.66 -20.59 -4.57
CA ARG A 144 18.72 -20.94 -5.54
C ARG A 144 19.25 -22.37 -5.41
N SER A 145 18.86 -23.07 -4.38
CA SER A 145 19.31 -24.44 -4.11
C SER A 145 18.45 -25.42 -4.91
N HIS A 146 19.09 -26.39 -5.56
CA HIS A 146 18.41 -27.52 -6.23
C HIS A 146 17.93 -28.60 -5.21
N GLY A 147 18.11 -28.38 -3.91
CA GLY A 147 17.64 -29.27 -2.86
C GLY A 147 16.17 -29.10 -2.53
N ILE A 148 15.61 -30.06 -1.79
CA ILE A 148 14.25 -29.96 -1.25
C ILE A 148 14.20 -28.75 -0.31
N PHE A 149 13.42 -27.74 -0.68
CA PHE A 149 13.18 -26.57 0.12
C PHE A 149 11.77 -26.66 0.71
N ASN A 150 11.67 -26.64 2.02
CA ASN A 150 10.38 -26.60 2.72
C ASN A 150 10.22 -25.23 3.39
N PRO A 151 9.59 -24.27 2.69
CA PRO A 151 9.43 -22.93 3.20
C PRO A 151 8.46 -22.90 4.39
N LEU A 152 8.85 -22.18 5.45
CA LEU A 152 8.01 -22.01 6.63
C LEU A 152 6.92 -20.96 6.36
N PRO A 153 5.71 -21.17 6.87
CA PRO A 153 4.67 -20.15 6.81
C PRO A 153 5.08 -18.91 7.61
N LEU A 154 4.59 -17.74 7.19
CA LEU A 154 4.72 -16.50 7.94
C LEU A 154 3.44 -16.27 8.73
N ASP A 155 3.54 -16.36 10.04
CA ASP A 155 2.41 -16.14 10.94
C ASP A 155 2.30 -14.67 11.31
N LEU A 156 1.22 -14.04 10.88
CA LEU A 156 0.89 -12.63 11.16
C LEU A 156 -0.25 -12.50 12.19
N SER A 157 -0.70 -13.61 12.83
CA SER A 157 -1.84 -13.61 13.75
C SER A 157 -1.65 -12.67 14.96
N ALA A 158 -0.42 -12.54 15.46
CA ALA A 158 -0.07 -11.64 16.56
C ALA A 158 -0.35 -10.15 16.25
N ILE A 159 -0.53 -9.78 14.99
CA ILE A 159 -0.83 -8.42 14.53
C ILE A 159 -2.15 -8.34 13.75
N GLY A 160 -3.03 -9.31 13.95
CA GLY A 160 -4.35 -9.35 13.32
C GLY A 160 -4.36 -9.79 11.86
N GLY A 161 -3.21 -10.25 11.33
CA GLY A 161 -3.08 -10.75 9.97
C GLY A 161 -3.29 -12.27 9.87
N PRO A 162 -3.26 -12.83 8.66
CA PRO A 162 -3.39 -14.25 8.42
C PRO A 162 -2.06 -15.00 8.61
N ILE A 163 -2.13 -16.34 8.61
CA ILE A 163 -0.97 -17.18 8.40
C ILE A 163 -0.76 -17.33 6.89
N LEU A 164 0.31 -16.73 6.38
CA LEU A 164 0.66 -16.78 4.96
C LEU A 164 1.47 -18.05 4.69
N ARG A 165 0.95 -18.89 3.80
CA ARG A 165 1.70 -20.07 3.31
C ARG A 165 2.39 -19.70 2.00
N PRO A 166 3.69 -20.00 1.86
CA PRO A 166 4.40 -19.76 0.61
C PRO A 166 3.72 -20.45 -0.56
N LYS A 167 3.64 -19.73 -1.68
CA LYS A 167 3.10 -20.24 -2.94
C LYS A 167 4.22 -20.77 -3.82
N ASP A 168 3.92 -21.77 -4.65
CA ASP A 168 4.85 -22.32 -5.63
C ASP A 168 4.99 -21.40 -6.86
N SER A 169 3.95 -20.62 -7.13
CA SER A 169 3.97 -19.59 -8.17
C SER A 169 3.31 -18.31 -7.66
N TRP A 170 3.77 -17.19 -8.16
CA TRP A 170 3.28 -15.88 -7.73
C TRP A 170 3.19 -14.91 -8.90
N LYS A 171 2.14 -14.11 -8.94
CA LYS A 171 1.91 -13.11 -9.95
C LYS A 171 2.05 -11.71 -9.35
N TYR A 172 2.91 -10.88 -9.96
CA TYR A 172 3.06 -9.47 -9.59
C TYR A 172 3.13 -8.60 -10.85
N LEU A 173 2.27 -7.59 -10.94
CA LEU A 173 2.15 -6.68 -12.09
C LEU A 173 2.12 -7.45 -13.44
N ASP A 174 1.30 -8.49 -13.52
CA ASP A 174 1.14 -9.40 -14.67
C ASP A 174 2.34 -10.31 -15.00
N PHE A 175 3.46 -10.20 -14.27
CA PHE A 175 4.56 -11.16 -14.36
C PHE A 175 4.29 -12.36 -13.44
N ILE A 176 4.55 -13.56 -13.94
CA ILE A 176 4.44 -14.81 -13.18
C ILE A 176 5.87 -15.24 -12.80
N PHE A 177 6.03 -15.57 -11.53
CA PHE A 177 7.26 -16.13 -10.95
C PHE A 177 6.96 -17.55 -10.48
N ASP A 178 7.79 -18.53 -10.84
CA ASP A 178 7.70 -19.95 -10.55
C ASP A 178 9.07 -20.55 -10.17
#